data_ddde8081bad2cbcd7027f9972932445f
#
_entry.id   ddde8081bad2cbcd7027f9972932445f
#
_cell.length_a   1.000
_cell.length_b   1.000
_cell.length_c   1.000
_cell.angle_alpha   90.00
_cell.angle_beta   90.00
_cell.angle_gamma   90.00
#
_symmetry.space_group_name_H-M   'P 1'
#
loop_
_entity.id
_entity.type
_entity.pdbx_description
1 polymer ?
#
loop_
_entity_poly.entity_id
_entity_poly.type
_entity_poly.pdbx_seq_one_letter_code
_entity_poly.pdbx_strand_id
1 'polypeptide(L)'
;MEDLLKKVSGGLEGVALDIVNAASGALKDKLAEAFAIERLKVFRENIQRISFVKTILNPDSIKRLDDIYFDKTVAYDSCHFELFSQFRRPHVLIEGGPGQGKSLFLRKLCLNEAKGSSLIPIFIEFRNLKFEQSLRVELIEAINELGVSLDSSMFDFVAKSKKVVLFLDGFDEIPNGSRRKIARELENIGRAYPDLKMLISSRPDAGMGGSYYFTKIKIDPMPLAIQKEFIEHIYECPHQCRSINDILDSSTFLSEVTVSPLLLTLFAITYNSRQFKPDSLSEFYSLIFPTMLYRHDRMKVGFERERKSKLTDFQMQKVFDSLSFLSLQDNNTRFSAYEFSSYLEKVIKIERLEENLEDFLITDISDITALIVKDGYDDYSYTHKSIQEYFAAVFINRLPEEKKSAFYDMIVNKQYEFTKWQNSLAFLETVDHRNYLKYFLIPFKKKLLSLTEKNLVKMTYAQVMQLLGEDSRFLVTEDGVVKSFYWGDTAASVLYKSYSDFAKSKMEKYLTFIRSEICDVISFSDTYDYDNCRTDDGDFLLPIDYLIKHTSHQIKLSSFISKEFNNSKFKREVIELETELDLVDTYTDEILPF
;
A
#
# COMPACT_ATOMS: atom_id res chain seq x y z
N MET A 1 3.95 5.30 37.42
CA MET A 1 3.96 6.54 36.63
C MET A 1 5.10 7.48 37.07
N GLU A 2 5.29 7.77 38.37
CA GLU A 2 6.40 8.60 38.87
C GLU A 2 7.81 7.99 38.64
N ASP A 3 7.98 6.67 38.73
CA ASP A 3 9.28 6.01 38.48
C ASP A 3 9.70 6.00 36.99
N LEU A 4 8.72 5.99 36.07
CA LEU A 4 9.00 6.16 34.63
C LEU A 4 9.41 7.61 34.33
N LEU A 5 8.78 8.57 35.00
CA LEU A 5 9.08 10.00 34.88
C LEU A 5 10.51 10.32 35.39
N LYS A 6 10.96 9.68 36.46
CA LYS A 6 12.32 9.86 37.01
C LYS A 6 13.43 9.25 36.14
N LYS A 7 13.16 8.13 35.45
CA LYS A 7 14.14 7.52 34.52
C LYS A 7 14.28 8.32 33.23
N VAL A 8 13.23 8.97 32.75
CA VAL A 8 13.24 9.80 31.55
C VAL A 8 13.88 11.18 31.81
N SER A 9 13.84 11.69 33.03
CA SER A 9 14.35 13.01 33.36
C SER A 9 15.87 13.18 33.18
N GLY A 10 16.65 12.17 33.53
CA GLY A 10 18.11 12.26 33.47
C GLY A 10 18.71 12.31 32.08
N GLY A 11 18.05 11.67 31.08
CA GLY A 11 18.56 11.59 29.69
C GLY A 11 18.37 12.89 28.90
N LEU A 12 17.15 13.41 28.85
CA LEU A 12 16.83 14.62 28.05
C LEU A 12 17.51 15.89 28.58
N GLU A 13 17.52 16.06 29.90
CA GLU A 13 18.18 17.20 30.53
C GLU A 13 19.69 17.20 30.30
N GLY A 14 20.32 16.03 30.35
CA GLY A 14 21.75 15.88 30.04
C GLY A 14 22.08 16.24 28.61
N VAL A 15 21.29 15.76 27.66
CA VAL A 15 21.48 16.06 26.22
C VAL A 15 21.24 17.55 25.91
N ALA A 16 20.20 18.14 26.52
CA ALA A 16 19.93 19.57 26.37
C ALA A 16 21.10 20.43 26.96
N LEU A 17 21.63 20.04 28.12
CA LEU A 17 22.79 20.68 28.74
C LEU A 17 24.05 20.58 27.84
N ASP A 18 24.27 19.43 27.19
CA ASP A 18 25.36 19.25 26.22
C ASP A 18 25.25 20.24 25.06
N ILE A 19 24.04 20.43 24.52
CA ILE A 19 23.76 21.38 23.44
C ILE A 19 24.07 22.82 23.90
N VAL A 20 23.56 23.20 25.09
CA VAL A 20 23.76 24.53 25.66
C VAL A 20 25.26 24.79 25.92
N ASN A 21 25.99 23.80 26.46
CA ASN A 21 27.43 23.94 26.75
C ASN A 21 28.31 23.99 25.51
N ALA A 22 27.85 23.43 24.40
CA ALA A 22 28.55 23.54 23.11
C ALA A 22 28.39 24.92 22.44
N ALA A 23 27.42 25.72 22.86
CA ALA A 23 27.20 27.07 22.37
C ALA A 23 28.00 28.12 23.15
N SER A 24 28.16 29.32 22.59
CA SER A 24 28.88 30.44 23.18
C SER A 24 28.14 31.76 23.03
N GLY A 25 28.45 32.73 23.90
CA GLY A 25 27.87 34.08 23.83
C GLY A 25 26.37 34.11 23.94
N ALA A 26 25.73 35.08 23.30
CA ALA A 26 24.28 35.28 23.37
C ALA A 26 23.45 34.06 22.86
N LEU A 27 24.03 33.18 22.01
CA LEU A 27 23.35 31.97 21.60
C LEU A 27 23.24 30.95 22.73
N LYS A 28 24.26 30.88 23.61
CA LYS A 28 24.23 30.02 24.78
C LYS A 28 23.11 30.42 25.74
N ASP A 29 22.96 31.72 25.98
CA ASP A 29 21.92 32.24 26.87
C ASP A 29 20.51 31.95 26.32
N LYS A 30 20.31 32.18 25.03
CA LYS A 30 19.04 31.85 24.35
C LYS A 30 18.71 30.35 24.44
N LEU A 31 19.69 29.48 24.17
CA LEU A 31 19.50 28.02 24.27
C LEU A 31 19.24 27.56 25.69
N ALA A 32 19.89 28.18 26.67
CA ALA A 32 19.63 27.91 28.08
C ALA A 32 18.19 28.27 28.49
N GLU A 33 17.66 29.36 27.97
CA GLU A 33 16.25 29.73 28.14
C GLU A 33 15.30 28.77 27.41
N ALA A 34 15.62 28.38 26.16
CA ALA A 34 14.80 27.48 25.37
C ALA A 34 14.71 26.06 25.97
N PHE A 35 15.78 25.59 26.60
CA PHE A 35 15.88 24.30 27.27
C PHE A 35 15.76 24.40 28.78
N ALA A 36 15.13 25.48 29.31
CA ALA A 36 14.86 25.60 30.73
C ALA A 36 14.03 24.40 31.28
N ILE A 37 14.21 24.06 32.55
CA ILE A 37 13.61 22.86 33.16
C ILE A 37 12.09 22.84 32.97
N GLU A 38 11.41 23.97 33.14
CA GLU A 38 9.97 24.07 32.97
C GLU A 38 9.55 23.75 31.52
N ARG A 39 10.31 24.23 30.52
CA ARG A 39 10.06 23.96 29.11
C ARG A 39 10.31 22.50 28.74
N LEU A 40 11.38 21.91 29.25
CA LEU A 40 11.67 20.48 29.07
C LEU A 40 10.61 19.58 29.73
N LYS A 41 10.00 20.04 30.84
CA LYS A 41 8.87 19.34 31.45
C LYS A 41 7.65 19.31 30.52
N VAL A 42 7.28 20.46 29.94
CA VAL A 42 6.17 20.55 28.97
C VAL A 42 6.47 19.69 27.73
N PHE A 43 7.69 19.76 27.21
CA PHE A 43 8.14 18.94 26.10
C PHE A 43 7.99 17.43 26.39
N ARG A 44 8.39 17.00 27.57
CA ARG A 44 8.26 15.61 28.03
C ARG A 44 6.80 15.17 28.12
N GLU A 45 5.92 16.01 28.64
CA GLU A 45 4.48 15.73 28.72
C GLU A 45 3.89 15.55 27.30
N ASN A 46 4.30 16.39 26.34
CA ASN A 46 3.87 16.29 24.96
C ASN A 46 4.39 15.02 24.28
N ILE A 47 5.66 14.62 24.50
CA ILE A 47 6.18 13.34 24.03
C ILE A 47 5.41 12.16 24.64
N GLN A 48 5.04 12.23 25.92
CA GLN A 48 4.25 11.16 26.53
C GLN A 48 2.85 11.00 25.93
N ARG A 49 2.25 12.09 25.44
CA ARG A 49 0.91 12.03 24.80
C ARG A 49 0.90 11.12 23.58
N ILE A 50 2.00 10.98 22.83
CA ILE A 50 2.08 10.08 21.69
C ILE A 50 2.01 8.60 22.09
N SER A 51 2.20 8.27 23.36
CA SER A 51 2.04 6.91 23.87
C SER A 51 0.59 6.44 23.96
N PHE A 52 -0.37 7.33 23.80
CA PHE A 52 -1.79 7.00 23.88
C PHE A 52 -2.39 6.90 22.49
N VAL A 53 -2.94 5.74 22.17
CA VAL A 53 -3.46 5.44 20.82
C VAL A 53 -4.82 4.73 20.91
N LYS A 54 -5.61 4.90 19.86
CA LYS A 54 -6.82 4.10 19.60
C LYS A 54 -6.52 3.08 18.52
N THR A 55 -7.06 1.89 18.62
CA THR A 55 -6.90 0.85 17.61
C THR A 55 -8.24 0.29 17.17
N ILE A 56 -8.28 -0.36 16.01
CA ILE A 56 -9.48 -1.04 15.52
C ILE A 56 -9.93 -2.16 16.46
N LEU A 57 -8.99 -2.75 17.19
CA LEU A 57 -9.29 -3.75 18.21
C LEU A 57 -10.04 -3.15 19.42
N ASN A 58 -9.72 -1.90 19.78
CA ASN A 58 -10.28 -1.17 20.92
C ASN A 58 -10.68 0.26 20.50
N PRO A 59 -11.73 0.44 19.68
CA PRO A 59 -12.09 1.75 19.13
C PRO A 59 -12.63 2.73 20.17
N ASP A 60 -13.21 2.23 21.25
CA ASP A 60 -13.85 3.03 22.29
C ASP A 60 -12.93 3.40 23.46
N SER A 61 -11.73 2.84 23.52
CA SER A 61 -10.78 3.08 24.62
C SER A 61 -9.41 3.49 24.12
N ILE A 62 -8.84 4.47 24.79
CA ILE A 62 -7.45 4.86 24.58
C ILE A 62 -6.57 3.85 25.30
N LYS A 63 -5.62 3.26 24.60
CA LYS A 63 -4.64 2.30 25.15
C LYS A 63 -3.25 2.91 25.14
N ARG A 64 -2.39 2.42 26.02
CA ARG A 64 -0.97 2.76 25.96
C ARG A 64 -0.31 1.97 24.83
N LEU A 65 0.56 2.62 24.11
CA LEU A 65 1.29 1.99 23.01
C LEU A 65 2.09 0.77 23.49
N ASP A 66 2.72 0.86 24.67
CA ASP A 66 3.49 -0.25 25.25
C ASP A 66 2.63 -1.50 25.53
N ASP A 67 1.31 -1.35 25.72
CA ASP A 67 0.39 -2.46 26.03
C ASP A 67 -0.13 -3.16 24.75
N ILE A 68 0.00 -2.52 23.59
CA ILE A 68 -0.60 -3.01 22.34
C ILE A 68 0.41 -3.17 21.21
N TYR A 69 1.58 -2.54 21.33
CA TYR A 69 2.60 -2.60 20.30
C TYR A 69 3.34 -3.93 20.34
N PHE A 70 3.36 -4.59 19.22
CA PHE A 70 4.12 -5.83 19.05
C PHE A 70 5.40 -5.53 18.26
N ASP A 71 6.55 -5.68 18.88
CA ASP A 71 7.83 -5.22 18.34
C ASP A 71 8.23 -5.86 17.00
N LYS A 72 7.66 -7.02 16.68
CA LYS A 72 7.97 -7.77 15.45
C LYS A 72 7.07 -7.42 14.26
N THR A 73 6.14 -6.46 14.38
CA THR A 73 5.23 -6.10 13.27
C THR A 73 5.92 -5.34 12.15
N VAL A 74 6.97 -4.58 12.46
CA VAL A 74 7.74 -3.82 11.49
C VAL A 74 9.15 -4.38 11.41
N ALA A 75 9.46 -5.02 10.28
CA ALA A 75 10.77 -5.56 9.99
C ALA A 75 11.24 -5.08 8.61
N TYR A 76 12.54 -5.04 8.42
CA TYR A 76 13.19 -4.81 7.15
C TYR A 76 14.41 -5.73 7.07
N ASP A 77 14.49 -6.54 6.01
CA ASP A 77 15.54 -7.55 5.83
C ASP A 77 15.67 -8.46 7.08
N SER A 78 14.49 -8.84 7.63
CA SER A 78 14.34 -9.62 8.88
C SER A 78 14.95 -8.97 10.13
N CYS A 79 15.31 -7.69 10.09
CA CYS A 79 15.81 -6.92 11.23
C CYS A 79 14.69 -6.11 11.87
N HIS A 80 14.72 -6.01 13.20
CA HIS A 80 13.84 -5.16 14.00
C HIS A 80 14.64 -4.01 14.59
N PHE A 81 14.03 -2.84 14.68
CA PHE A 81 14.67 -1.63 15.15
C PHE A 81 13.98 -1.12 16.44
N GLU A 82 14.77 -0.86 17.45
CA GLU A 82 14.32 -0.31 18.73
C GLU A 82 14.76 1.15 18.94
N LEU A 83 15.87 1.54 18.34
CA LEU A 83 16.46 2.87 18.42
C LEU A 83 16.91 3.36 17.06
N PHE A 84 16.95 4.69 16.89
CA PHE A 84 17.42 5.30 15.63
C PHE A 84 18.88 4.94 15.31
N SER A 85 19.70 4.75 16.33
CA SER A 85 21.13 4.39 16.17
C SER A 85 21.37 3.10 15.40
N GLN A 86 20.36 2.23 15.26
CA GLN A 86 20.43 0.99 14.50
C GLN A 86 20.35 1.22 12.98
N PHE A 87 19.87 2.40 12.55
CA PHE A 87 19.88 2.77 11.14
C PHE A 87 21.28 3.26 10.73
N ARG A 88 21.79 2.76 9.60
CA ARG A 88 23.14 3.06 9.11
C ARG A 88 23.30 4.50 8.58
N ARG A 89 22.21 5.15 8.24
CA ARG A 89 22.18 6.48 7.62
C ARG A 89 21.36 7.45 8.46
N PRO A 90 21.72 8.75 8.45
CA PRO A 90 21.01 9.77 9.24
C PRO A 90 19.63 10.10 8.69
N HIS A 91 19.39 9.93 7.39
CA HIS A 91 18.13 10.23 6.75
C HIS A 91 17.50 8.94 6.22
N VAL A 92 16.35 8.55 6.76
CA VAL A 92 15.67 7.29 6.46
C VAL A 92 14.22 7.56 6.07
N LEU A 93 13.77 6.95 4.98
CA LEU A 93 12.39 6.90 4.55
C LEU A 93 11.85 5.48 4.73
N ILE A 94 10.85 5.32 5.61
CA ILE A 94 10.15 4.05 5.78
C ILE A 94 8.91 4.04 4.90
N GLU A 95 8.89 3.15 3.93
CA GLU A 95 7.75 2.91 3.07
C GLU A 95 7.00 1.63 3.44
N GLY A 96 5.68 1.74 3.45
CA GLY A 96 4.81 0.59 3.66
C GLY A 96 3.36 0.90 3.34
N GLY A 97 2.58 -0.12 3.00
CA GLY A 97 1.16 -0.01 2.72
C GLY A 97 0.34 0.45 3.93
N PRO A 98 -0.95 0.74 3.72
CA PRO A 98 -1.88 1.01 4.80
C PRO A 98 -1.92 -0.15 5.80
N GLY A 99 -2.05 0.15 7.10
CA GLY A 99 -2.19 -0.88 8.13
C GLY A 99 -0.93 -1.69 8.48
N GLN A 100 0.24 -1.36 7.92
CA GLN A 100 1.52 -2.03 8.26
C GLN A 100 2.18 -1.50 9.55
N GLY A 101 1.55 -0.57 10.27
CA GLY A 101 2.03 -0.14 11.58
C GLY A 101 3.08 0.98 11.57
N LYS A 102 3.36 1.66 10.45
CA LYS A 102 4.36 2.73 10.33
C LYS A 102 4.29 3.79 11.44
N SER A 103 3.13 4.38 11.64
CA SER A 103 2.93 5.46 12.64
C SER A 103 3.14 4.96 14.07
N LEU A 104 2.69 3.74 14.38
CA LEU A 104 2.93 3.13 15.68
C LEU A 104 4.42 2.84 15.91
N PHE A 105 5.11 2.42 14.85
CA PHE A 105 6.55 2.17 14.87
C PHE A 105 7.34 3.47 15.12
N LEU A 106 7.05 4.55 14.39
CA LEU A 106 7.71 5.83 14.61
C LEU A 106 7.48 6.36 16.03
N ARG A 107 6.24 6.24 16.55
CA ARG A 107 5.92 6.61 17.94
C ARG A 107 6.71 5.75 18.93
N LYS A 108 6.80 4.44 18.71
CA LYS A 108 7.56 3.52 19.58
C LYS A 108 9.05 3.88 19.63
N LEU A 109 9.66 4.11 18.45
CA LEU A 109 11.06 4.56 18.38
C LEU A 109 11.27 5.89 19.10
N CYS A 110 10.38 6.88 18.88
CA CYS A 110 10.46 8.17 19.54
C CYS A 110 10.41 8.02 21.08
N LEU A 111 9.49 7.19 21.58
CA LEU A 111 9.38 6.93 23.02
C LEU A 111 10.58 6.17 23.58
N ASN A 112 11.15 5.25 22.83
CA ASN A 112 12.35 4.53 23.23
C ASN A 112 13.58 5.47 23.29
N GLU A 113 13.74 6.35 22.29
CA GLU A 113 14.78 7.39 22.32
C GLU A 113 14.61 8.32 23.54
N ALA A 114 13.37 8.70 23.85
CA ALA A 114 13.09 9.55 25.03
C ALA A 114 13.41 8.87 26.37
N LYS A 115 13.41 7.54 26.45
CA LYS A 115 13.65 6.76 27.67
C LYS A 115 15.11 6.61 28.07
N GLY A 116 16.04 6.70 27.13
CA GLY A 116 17.42 6.34 27.50
C GLY A 116 18.50 6.65 26.49
N SER A 117 18.25 7.47 25.49
CA SER A 117 19.23 7.75 24.46
C SER A 117 20.03 9.03 24.72
N SER A 118 21.05 9.22 23.91
CA SER A 118 21.84 10.43 23.82
C SER A 118 21.24 11.48 22.87
N LEU A 119 19.96 11.33 22.48
CA LEU A 119 19.27 12.17 21.51
C LEU A 119 18.00 12.79 22.10
N ILE A 120 17.66 13.97 21.64
CA ILE A 120 16.34 14.59 21.85
C ILE A 120 15.43 14.16 20.71
N PRO A 121 14.43 13.30 20.95
CA PRO A 121 13.48 12.89 19.92
C PRO A 121 12.39 13.92 19.76
N ILE A 122 12.09 14.28 18.53
CA ILE A 122 11.01 15.21 18.17
C ILE A 122 10.06 14.47 17.24
N PHE A 123 8.79 14.36 17.62
CA PHE A 123 7.76 13.69 16.81
C PHE A 123 6.80 14.74 16.23
N ILE A 124 6.70 14.75 14.90
CA ILE A 124 5.84 15.68 14.15
C ILE A 124 5.02 14.87 13.14
N GLU A 125 3.72 15.06 13.13
CA GLU A 125 2.83 14.51 12.11
C GLU A 125 2.64 15.55 11.01
N PHE A 126 2.97 15.23 9.76
CA PHE A 126 2.82 16.16 8.63
C PHE A 126 1.39 16.71 8.49
N ARG A 127 0.38 15.89 8.83
CA ARG A 127 -1.03 16.33 8.77
C ARG A 127 -1.36 17.54 9.65
N ASN A 128 -0.52 17.83 10.65
CA ASN A 128 -0.71 18.96 11.57
C ASN A 128 -0.02 20.24 11.08
N LEU A 129 0.77 20.16 9.99
CA LEU A 129 1.44 21.31 9.40
C LEU A 129 0.52 22.00 8.38
N LYS A 130 0.67 23.32 8.21
CA LYS A 130 -0.20 24.12 7.35
C LYS A 130 0.30 24.23 5.90
N PHE A 131 1.62 24.06 5.69
CA PHE A 131 2.29 24.17 4.39
C PHE A 131 2.19 25.56 3.73
N GLU A 132 1.87 26.59 4.51
CA GLU A 132 1.78 27.99 4.05
C GLU A 132 3.14 28.65 3.91
N GLN A 133 4.09 28.22 4.76
CA GLN A 133 5.45 28.75 4.81
C GLN A 133 6.47 27.72 4.26
N SER A 134 7.77 27.95 4.50
CA SER A 134 8.78 26.92 4.25
C SER A 134 8.71 25.84 5.31
N LEU A 135 9.01 24.58 4.91
CA LEU A 135 9.00 23.45 5.85
C LEU A 135 9.88 23.72 7.08
N ARG A 136 11.01 24.41 6.89
CA ARG A 136 11.89 24.75 8.02
C ARG A 136 11.18 25.61 9.07
N VAL A 137 10.39 26.58 8.65
CA VAL A 137 9.62 27.46 9.54
C VAL A 137 8.52 26.66 10.23
N GLU A 138 7.78 25.86 9.47
CA GLU A 138 6.74 24.96 9.98
C GLU A 138 7.29 23.97 11.05
N LEU A 139 8.50 23.41 10.80
CA LEU A 139 9.15 22.55 11.80
C LEU A 139 9.54 23.30 13.06
N ILE A 140 10.06 24.53 12.96
CA ILE A 140 10.37 25.36 14.13
C ILE A 140 9.11 25.67 14.93
N GLU A 141 8.02 26.03 14.26
CA GLU A 141 6.73 26.29 14.90
C GLU A 141 6.20 25.04 15.63
N ALA A 142 6.23 23.88 14.96
CA ALA A 142 5.81 22.61 15.54
C ALA A 142 6.66 22.20 16.77
N ILE A 143 7.98 22.44 16.73
CA ILE A 143 8.87 22.21 17.88
C ILE A 143 8.52 23.17 19.03
N ASN A 144 8.20 24.41 18.73
CA ASN A 144 7.81 25.40 19.73
C ASN A 144 6.47 25.03 20.40
N GLU A 145 5.54 24.48 19.66
CA GLU A 145 4.28 23.94 20.20
C GLU A 145 4.52 22.75 21.15
N LEU A 146 5.59 22.00 20.96
CA LEU A 146 5.97 20.92 21.87
C LEU A 146 6.55 21.42 23.20
N GLY A 147 6.84 22.72 23.32
CA GLY A 147 7.30 23.34 24.56
C GLY A 147 8.74 23.87 24.54
N VAL A 148 9.51 23.61 23.49
CA VAL A 148 10.86 24.18 23.31
C VAL A 148 10.75 25.42 22.42
N SER A 149 11.37 26.53 22.79
CA SER A 149 11.25 27.81 22.06
C SER A 149 12.52 28.08 21.27
N LEU A 150 12.53 27.72 19.98
CA LEU A 150 13.65 27.91 19.07
C LEU A 150 13.37 29.07 18.10
N ASP A 151 14.37 29.92 17.86
CA ASP A 151 14.44 30.78 16.68
C ASP A 151 15.22 30.10 15.55
N SER A 152 15.30 30.75 14.38
CA SER A 152 15.99 30.20 13.21
C SER A 152 17.48 29.92 13.44
N SER A 153 18.17 30.76 14.23
CA SER A 153 19.60 30.60 14.53
C SER A 153 19.85 29.46 15.52
N MET A 154 18.94 29.32 16.49
CA MET A 154 18.96 28.22 17.48
C MET A 154 18.67 26.88 16.80
N PHE A 155 17.70 26.83 15.88
CA PHE A 155 17.41 25.62 15.08
C PHE A 155 18.63 25.18 14.29
N ASP A 156 19.34 26.10 13.61
CA ASP A 156 20.57 25.77 12.86
C ASP A 156 21.65 25.14 13.75
N PHE A 157 21.82 25.68 14.95
CA PHE A 157 22.78 25.15 15.90
C PHE A 157 22.39 23.76 16.42
N VAL A 158 21.12 23.60 16.79
CA VAL A 158 20.55 22.35 17.30
C VAL A 158 20.58 21.27 16.21
N ALA A 159 20.24 21.60 14.96
CA ALA A 159 20.29 20.66 13.84
C ALA A 159 21.73 20.16 13.56
N LYS A 160 22.74 21.01 13.76
CA LYS A 160 24.17 20.65 13.61
C LYS A 160 24.76 19.94 14.82
N SER A 161 24.07 19.91 15.95
CA SER A 161 24.58 19.33 17.21
C SER A 161 24.75 17.81 17.22
N LYS A 162 24.16 17.10 16.27
CA LYS A 162 24.05 15.62 16.20
C LYS A 162 23.27 14.99 17.37
N LYS A 163 22.60 15.83 18.18
CA LYS A 163 21.92 15.45 19.41
C LYS A 163 20.39 15.36 19.26
N VAL A 164 19.87 15.55 18.05
CA VAL A 164 18.43 15.57 17.78
C VAL A 164 18.07 14.56 16.70
N VAL A 165 16.91 13.94 16.84
CA VAL A 165 16.28 13.10 15.83
C VAL A 165 14.85 13.55 15.59
N LEU A 166 14.49 13.78 14.32
CA LEU A 166 13.15 14.12 13.85
C LEU A 166 12.44 12.86 13.39
N PHE A 167 11.31 12.53 14.00
CA PHE A 167 10.37 11.51 13.57
C PHE A 167 9.21 12.23 12.85
N LEU A 168 9.17 12.12 11.53
CA LEU A 168 8.21 12.83 10.68
C LEU A 168 7.20 11.81 10.11
N ASP A 169 6.01 11.78 10.67
CA ASP A 169 5.01 10.78 10.34
C ASP A 169 4.05 11.25 9.25
N GLY A 170 3.78 10.38 8.27
CA GLY A 170 2.72 10.57 7.29
C GLY A 170 3.05 11.53 6.14
N PHE A 171 4.18 11.39 5.46
CA PHE A 171 4.50 12.21 4.28
C PHE A 171 3.41 12.11 3.18
N ASP A 172 2.80 10.94 3.01
CA ASP A 172 1.68 10.73 2.10
C ASP A 172 0.39 11.46 2.51
N GLU A 173 0.31 11.96 3.73
CA GLU A 173 -0.81 12.76 4.24
C GLU A 173 -0.73 14.25 3.86
N ILE A 174 0.39 14.69 3.30
CA ILE A 174 0.57 16.05 2.77
C ILE A 174 -0.36 16.26 1.57
N PRO A 175 -1.08 17.39 1.47
CA PRO A 175 -1.91 17.71 0.31
C PRO A 175 -1.11 17.61 -1.01
N ASN A 176 -1.70 17.00 -2.03
CA ASN A 176 -1.03 16.71 -3.31
C ASN A 176 -0.32 17.94 -3.94
N GLY A 177 -0.94 19.12 -3.83
CA GLY A 177 -0.34 20.37 -4.35
C GLY A 177 0.97 20.78 -3.66
N SER A 178 1.16 20.38 -2.40
CA SER A 178 2.34 20.75 -1.60
C SER A 178 3.43 19.66 -1.56
N ARG A 179 3.12 18.39 -1.89
CA ARG A 179 4.06 17.26 -1.75
C ARG A 179 5.40 17.48 -2.44
N ARG A 180 5.38 17.93 -3.70
CA ARG A 180 6.63 18.16 -4.47
C ARG A 180 7.49 19.28 -3.85
N LYS A 181 6.85 20.33 -3.33
CA LYS A 181 7.54 21.43 -2.63
C LYS A 181 8.20 20.87 -1.36
N ILE A 182 7.43 20.15 -0.53
CA ILE A 182 7.92 19.63 0.73
C ILE A 182 9.00 18.55 0.56
N ALA A 183 8.88 17.68 -0.45
CA ALA A 183 9.94 16.72 -0.78
C ALA A 183 11.28 17.43 -1.07
N ARG A 184 11.28 18.49 -1.90
CA ARG A 184 12.47 19.28 -2.19
C ARG A 184 13.01 20.02 -0.96
N GLU A 185 12.13 20.51 -0.10
CA GLU A 185 12.54 21.18 1.14
C GLU A 185 13.17 20.20 2.14
N LEU A 186 12.65 18.97 2.24
CA LEU A 186 13.28 17.89 3.02
C LEU A 186 14.68 17.54 2.50
N GLU A 187 14.88 17.46 1.19
CA GLU A 187 16.19 17.26 0.59
C GLU A 187 17.14 18.44 0.88
N ASN A 188 16.62 19.67 0.82
CA ASN A 188 17.42 20.85 1.17
C ASN A 188 17.83 20.86 2.65
N ILE A 189 16.94 20.42 3.55
CA ILE A 189 17.25 20.25 4.98
C ILE A 189 18.32 19.16 5.15
N GLY A 190 18.16 18.02 4.49
CA GLY A 190 19.15 16.93 4.51
C GLY A 190 20.52 17.36 3.98
N ARG A 191 20.54 18.20 2.95
CA ARG A 191 21.78 18.79 2.40
C ARG A 191 22.41 19.80 3.35
N ALA A 192 21.59 20.67 3.96
CA ALA A 192 22.07 21.72 4.86
C ALA A 192 22.56 21.14 6.21
N TYR A 193 21.95 20.03 6.65
CA TYR A 193 22.24 19.39 7.93
C TYR A 193 22.46 17.88 7.75
N PRO A 194 23.60 17.46 7.16
CA PRO A 194 23.85 16.06 6.81
C PRO A 194 23.90 15.13 8.03
N ASP A 195 24.14 15.65 9.21
CA ASP A 195 24.20 14.90 10.48
C ASP A 195 22.87 14.93 11.27
N LEU A 196 21.88 15.74 10.85
CA LEU A 196 20.55 15.76 11.46
C LEU A 196 19.84 14.44 11.18
N LYS A 197 19.49 13.71 12.23
CA LYS A 197 18.80 12.44 12.08
C LYS A 197 17.32 12.68 11.75
N MET A 198 16.84 12.05 10.68
CA MET A 198 15.45 12.14 10.25
C MET A 198 14.91 10.75 9.89
N LEU A 199 13.76 10.40 10.44
CA LEU A 199 13.00 9.21 10.08
C LEU A 199 11.63 9.63 9.58
N ILE A 200 11.35 9.38 8.31
CA ILE A 200 10.10 9.75 7.65
C ILE A 200 9.28 8.50 7.37
N SER A 201 8.00 8.50 7.66
CA SER A 201 7.07 7.47 7.19
C SER A 201 6.30 7.93 5.98
N SER A 202 6.06 7.02 5.03
CA SER A 202 5.26 7.28 3.84
C SER A 202 4.61 6.00 3.30
N ARG A 203 3.58 6.17 2.47
CA ARG A 203 3.14 5.11 1.57
C ARG A 203 4.06 5.04 0.35
N PRO A 204 4.14 3.88 -0.33
CA PRO A 204 4.78 3.81 -1.64
C PRO A 204 4.19 4.84 -2.60
N ASP A 205 5.01 5.35 -3.52
CA ASP A 205 4.59 6.26 -4.60
C ASP A 205 4.08 7.66 -4.17
N ALA A 206 4.29 8.04 -2.91
CA ALA A 206 3.94 9.39 -2.44
C ALA A 206 4.89 10.52 -2.93
N GLY A 207 5.90 10.19 -3.75
CA GLY A 207 6.78 11.17 -4.40
C GLY A 207 8.15 11.38 -3.74
N MET A 208 8.50 10.64 -2.69
CA MET A 208 9.83 10.67 -2.05
C MET A 208 10.77 9.54 -2.53
N GLY A 209 10.24 8.54 -3.26
CA GLY A 209 10.96 7.30 -3.59
C GLY A 209 12.21 7.48 -4.47
N GLY A 210 12.36 8.64 -5.13
CA GLY A 210 13.54 8.98 -5.94
C GLY A 210 14.55 9.89 -5.24
N SER A 211 14.40 10.15 -3.94
CA SER A 211 15.30 11.03 -3.21
C SER A 211 16.67 10.39 -2.97
N TYR A 212 17.72 11.08 -3.38
CA TYR A 212 19.11 10.67 -3.14
C TYR A 212 19.52 10.80 -1.66
N TYR A 213 18.87 11.71 -0.93
CA TYR A 213 19.24 12.02 0.46
C TYR A 213 18.66 11.06 1.50
N PHE A 214 17.64 10.28 1.13
CA PHE A 214 16.95 9.37 2.04
C PHE A 214 17.18 7.92 1.66
N THR A 215 17.69 7.14 2.62
CA THR A 215 17.77 5.69 2.46
C THR A 215 16.36 5.11 2.63
N LYS A 216 15.89 4.45 1.59
CA LYS A 216 14.58 3.84 1.54
C LYS A 216 14.56 2.47 2.21
N ILE A 217 13.63 2.27 3.11
CA ILE A 217 13.38 1.00 3.79
C ILE A 217 11.92 0.62 3.55
N LYS A 218 11.69 -0.56 2.99
CA LYS A 218 10.34 -1.13 2.82
C LYS A 218 10.05 -2.07 3.97
N ILE A 219 8.85 -1.96 4.55
CA ILE A 219 8.41 -2.88 5.60
C ILE A 219 8.12 -4.24 4.98
N ASP A 220 8.69 -5.28 5.56
CA ASP A 220 8.45 -6.67 5.15
C ASP A 220 7.01 -7.12 5.51
N PRO A 221 6.39 -7.97 4.70
CA PRO A 221 5.17 -8.68 5.09
C PRO A 221 5.43 -9.54 6.34
N MET A 222 4.47 -9.64 7.25
CA MET A 222 4.59 -10.51 8.42
C MET A 222 4.57 -11.98 8.00
N PRO A 223 5.65 -12.77 8.24
CA PRO A 223 5.63 -14.21 8.00
C PRO A 223 4.66 -14.91 8.96
N LEU A 224 4.19 -16.10 8.60
CA LEU A 224 3.20 -16.85 9.36
C LEU A 224 3.56 -17.02 10.85
N ALA A 225 4.83 -17.28 11.16
CA ALA A 225 5.28 -17.40 12.55
C ALA A 225 5.01 -16.10 13.34
N ILE A 226 5.29 -14.96 12.73
CA ILE A 226 5.06 -13.63 13.36
C ILE A 226 3.57 -13.30 13.43
N GLN A 227 2.77 -13.72 12.45
CA GLN A 227 1.30 -13.58 12.52
C GLN A 227 0.72 -14.31 13.73
N LYS A 228 1.18 -15.51 14.01
CA LYS A 228 0.73 -16.29 15.19
C LYS A 228 1.13 -15.64 16.51
N GLU A 229 2.37 -15.21 16.62
CA GLU A 229 2.83 -14.47 17.80
C GLU A 229 2.04 -13.17 18.01
N PHE A 230 1.69 -12.49 16.91
CA PHE A 230 0.86 -11.28 16.97
C PHE A 230 -0.56 -11.60 17.49
N ILE A 231 -1.18 -12.71 17.05
CA ILE A 231 -2.47 -13.15 17.58
C ILE A 231 -2.40 -13.44 19.08
N GLU A 232 -1.33 -14.10 19.54
CA GLU A 232 -1.10 -14.36 20.96
C GLU A 232 -0.87 -13.08 21.78
N HIS A 233 -0.29 -12.05 21.14
CA HIS A 233 -0.11 -10.75 21.77
C HIS A 233 -1.41 -9.95 21.93
N ILE A 234 -2.31 -10.00 20.93
CA ILE A 234 -3.56 -9.20 20.94
C ILE A 234 -4.73 -9.86 21.65
N TYR A 235 -4.67 -11.16 21.91
CA TYR A 235 -5.71 -11.91 22.61
C TYR A 235 -5.16 -12.61 23.86
N GLU A 236 -5.83 -12.39 25.00
CA GLU A 236 -5.47 -13.02 26.27
C GLU A 236 -5.98 -14.47 26.38
N CYS A 237 -6.98 -14.84 25.59
CA CYS A 237 -7.62 -16.17 25.69
C CYS A 237 -6.86 -17.22 24.85
N PRO A 238 -6.21 -18.22 25.49
CA PRO A 238 -5.42 -19.24 24.77
C PRO A 238 -6.24 -20.10 23.81
N HIS A 239 -7.53 -20.26 24.06
CA HIS A 239 -8.42 -21.03 23.17
C HIS A 239 -8.68 -20.27 21.87
N GLN A 240 -8.93 -18.97 21.95
CA GLN A 240 -9.12 -18.12 20.76
C GLN A 240 -7.84 -18.05 19.94
N CYS A 241 -6.68 -17.86 20.58
CA CYS A 241 -5.39 -17.86 19.89
C CYS A 241 -5.15 -19.15 19.13
N ARG A 242 -5.36 -20.32 19.77
CA ARG A 242 -5.22 -21.62 19.12
C ARG A 242 -6.14 -21.77 17.92
N SER A 243 -7.42 -21.44 18.08
CA SER A 243 -8.40 -21.57 16.99
C SER A 243 -8.03 -20.72 15.78
N ILE A 244 -7.54 -19.48 15.98
CA ILE A 244 -7.09 -18.61 14.89
C ILE A 244 -5.80 -19.15 14.26
N ASN A 245 -4.83 -19.58 15.08
CA ASN A 245 -3.55 -20.09 14.60
C ASN A 245 -3.72 -21.39 13.80
N ASP A 246 -4.62 -22.30 14.21
CA ASP A 246 -4.95 -23.52 13.48
C ASP A 246 -5.54 -23.21 12.08
N ILE A 247 -6.32 -22.14 11.97
CA ILE A 247 -6.86 -21.71 10.68
C ILE A 247 -5.77 -21.12 9.80
N LEU A 248 -4.89 -20.28 10.33
CA LEU A 248 -3.75 -19.73 9.59
C LEU A 248 -2.82 -20.84 9.08
N ASP A 249 -2.62 -21.93 9.88
CA ASP A 249 -1.84 -23.09 9.45
C ASP A 249 -2.53 -23.92 8.36
N SER A 250 -3.84 -24.02 8.43
CA SER A 250 -4.62 -24.85 7.49
C SER A 250 -4.99 -24.13 6.19
N SER A 251 -4.73 -22.81 6.08
CA SER A 251 -5.11 -22.00 4.93
C SER A 251 -3.95 -21.11 4.47
N THR A 252 -3.21 -21.57 3.46
CA THR A 252 -2.15 -20.78 2.80
C THR A 252 -2.68 -19.46 2.31
N PHE A 253 -3.88 -19.45 1.77
CA PHE A 253 -4.58 -18.25 1.34
C PHE A 253 -4.71 -17.20 2.45
N LEU A 254 -5.22 -17.58 3.63
CA LEU A 254 -5.39 -16.62 4.74
C LEU A 254 -4.05 -16.09 5.25
N SER A 255 -3.04 -16.94 5.38
CA SER A 255 -1.71 -16.53 5.81
C SER A 255 -1.02 -15.59 4.81
N GLU A 256 -1.30 -15.72 3.51
CA GLU A 256 -0.79 -14.81 2.46
C GLU A 256 -1.52 -13.46 2.41
N VAL A 257 -2.78 -13.41 2.82
CA VAL A 257 -3.58 -12.17 2.83
C VAL A 257 -3.40 -11.37 4.12
N THR A 258 -3.29 -12.04 5.26
CA THR A 258 -3.22 -11.38 6.58
C THR A 258 -1.81 -10.96 6.98
N VAL A 259 -0.98 -10.61 6.00
CA VAL A 259 0.44 -10.24 6.20
C VAL A 259 0.66 -8.86 6.84
N SER A 260 -0.38 -8.12 7.10
CA SER A 260 -0.30 -6.84 7.82
C SER A 260 -1.03 -6.90 9.15
N PRO A 261 -0.58 -6.14 10.18
CA PRO A 261 -1.25 -6.09 11.48
C PRO A 261 -2.75 -5.76 11.38
N LEU A 262 -3.10 -4.84 10.48
CA LEU A 262 -4.50 -4.45 10.29
C LEU A 262 -5.35 -5.58 9.73
N LEU A 263 -4.92 -6.21 8.63
CA LEU A 263 -5.70 -7.28 7.99
C LEU A 263 -5.80 -8.51 8.91
N LEU A 264 -4.73 -8.84 9.62
CA LEU A 264 -4.74 -9.91 10.60
C LEU A 264 -5.70 -9.61 11.79
N THR A 265 -5.71 -8.37 12.26
CA THR A 265 -6.66 -7.93 13.29
C THR A 265 -8.11 -7.99 12.79
N LEU A 266 -8.37 -7.53 11.57
CA LEU A 266 -9.70 -7.62 10.95
C LEU A 266 -10.16 -9.07 10.80
N PHE A 267 -9.27 -9.96 10.36
CA PHE A 267 -9.55 -11.39 10.29
C PHE A 267 -9.90 -11.97 11.67
N ALA A 268 -9.06 -11.69 12.66
CA ALA A 268 -9.28 -12.21 14.02
C ALA A 268 -10.59 -11.69 14.65
N ILE A 269 -10.94 -10.43 14.42
CA ILE A 269 -12.22 -9.84 14.84
C ILE A 269 -13.39 -10.54 14.17
N THR A 270 -13.31 -10.74 12.85
CA THR A 270 -14.37 -11.36 12.05
C THR A 270 -14.60 -12.81 12.47
N TYR A 271 -13.51 -13.56 12.63
CA TYR A 271 -13.56 -14.94 13.10
C TYR A 271 -14.19 -15.07 14.49
N ASN A 272 -13.73 -14.27 15.46
CA ASN A 272 -14.26 -14.31 16.82
C ASN A 272 -15.74 -13.91 16.91
N SER A 273 -16.21 -13.03 16.02
CA SER A 273 -17.61 -12.58 16.01
C SER A 273 -18.57 -13.64 15.47
N ARG A 274 -18.13 -14.48 14.54
CA ARG A 274 -19.00 -15.42 13.80
C ARG A 274 -18.59 -16.89 13.93
N GLN A 275 -17.40 -17.18 14.45
CA GLN A 275 -16.78 -18.51 14.49
C GLN A 275 -16.78 -19.21 13.11
N PHE A 276 -16.64 -18.41 12.07
CA PHE A 276 -16.71 -18.82 10.69
C PHE A 276 -15.33 -18.74 10.04
N LYS A 277 -14.91 -19.83 9.40
CA LYS A 277 -13.68 -19.87 8.61
C LYS A 277 -14.01 -19.53 7.17
N PRO A 278 -13.52 -18.42 6.62
CA PRO A 278 -13.70 -18.16 5.20
C PRO A 278 -12.85 -19.12 4.36
N ASP A 279 -13.47 -19.71 3.34
CA ASP A 279 -12.78 -20.62 2.42
C ASP A 279 -12.18 -19.90 1.22
N SER A 280 -12.50 -18.62 1.05
CA SER A 280 -12.00 -17.76 -0.03
C SER A 280 -11.78 -16.33 0.40
N LEU A 281 -11.00 -15.60 -0.40
CA LEU A 281 -10.76 -14.16 -0.22
C LEU A 281 -12.07 -13.36 -0.30
N SER A 282 -12.92 -13.70 -1.26
CA SER A 282 -14.22 -13.06 -1.43
C SER A 282 -15.11 -13.25 -0.20
N GLU A 283 -15.09 -14.44 0.36
CA GLU A 283 -15.83 -14.75 1.57
C GLU A 283 -15.30 -14.00 2.79
N PHE A 284 -13.97 -13.93 2.96
CA PHE A 284 -13.37 -13.11 4.00
C PHE A 284 -13.80 -11.63 3.92
N TYR A 285 -13.70 -11.03 2.72
CA TYR A 285 -14.09 -9.63 2.55
C TYR A 285 -15.60 -9.41 2.71
N SER A 286 -16.45 -10.39 2.34
CA SER A 286 -17.90 -10.28 2.52
C SER A 286 -18.31 -10.14 3.99
N LEU A 287 -17.51 -10.67 4.89
CA LEU A 287 -17.77 -10.65 6.32
C LEU A 287 -17.26 -9.36 7.02
N ILE A 288 -16.32 -8.63 6.38
CA ILE A 288 -15.69 -7.47 7.02
C ILE A 288 -16.72 -6.38 7.32
N PHE A 289 -17.48 -5.93 6.32
CA PHE A 289 -18.40 -4.82 6.48
C PHE A 289 -19.51 -5.11 7.50
N PRO A 290 -20.25 -6.23 7.42
CA PRO A 290 -21.23 -6.58 8.43
C PRO A 290 -20.64 -6.76 9.84
N THR A 291 -19.42 -7.30 9.93
CA THR A 291 -18.76 -7.47 11.24
C THR A 291 -18.40 -6.13 11.87
N MET A 292 -17.91 -5.19 11.08
CA MET A 292 -17.57 -3.86 11.58
C MET A 292 -18.81 -3.09 12.02
N LEU A 293 -19.90 -3.15 11.25
CA LEU A 293 -21.19 -2.57 11.65
C LEU A 293 -21.71 -3.18 12.95
N TYR A 294 -21.75 -4.51 13.04
CA TYR A 294 -22.27 -5.24 14.19
C TYR A 294 -21.45 -5.03 15.47
N ARG A 295 -20.12 -4.98 15.36
CA ARG A 295 -19.24 -4.78 16.49
C ARG A 295 -19.43 -3.42 17.14
N HIS A 296 -19.63 -2.40 16.32
CA HIS A 296 -19.85 -1.06 16.81
C HIS A 296 -21.14 -0.95 17.62
N ASP A 297 -22.20 -1.64 17.22
CA ASP A 297 -23.50 -1.59 17.89
C ASP A 297 -23.53 -2.37 19.23
N ARG A 298 -22.70 -3.42 19.39
CA ARG A 298 -22.72 -4.26 20.62
C ARG A 298 -21.70 -3.90 21.70
N MET A 299 -20.68 -3.11 21.43
CA MET A 299 -19.63 -2.81 22.41
C MET A 299 -20.07 -1.82 23.53
N LYS A 300 -21.25 -1.28 23.45
CA LYS A 300 -21.82 -0.40 24.49
C LYS A 300 -23.11 -1.00 25.01
N VAL A 301 -23.02 -1.72 26.13
CA VAL A 301 -24.21 -2.11 26.91
C VAL A 301 -25.04 -0.86 27.21
N GLY A 302 -26.17 -0.72 26.52
CA GLY A 302 -27.13 0.38 26.74
C GLY A 302 -26.89 1.66 25.91
N PHE A 303 -26.01 1.66 24.91
CA PHE A 303 -25.81 2.82 24.03
C PHE A 303 -25.76 2.36 22.56
N GLU A 304 -26.93 2.30 21.91
CA GLU A 304 -26.97 2.27 20.44
C GLU A 304 -26.59 3.68 19.94
N ARG A 305 -25.48 3.80 19.23
CA ARG A 305 -25.22 5.02 18.45
C ARG A 305 -26.24 5.03 17.31
N GLU A 306 -27.23 5.89 17.45
CA GLU A 306 -28.17 6.15 16.39
C GLU A 306 -27.38 6.66 15.17
N ARG A 307 -27.48 5.94 14.05
CA ARG A 307 -26.85 6.38 12.80
C ARG A 307 -27.42 7.71 12.40
N LYS A 308 -26.56 8.65 12.09
CA LYS A 308 -26.99 9.99 11.66
C LYS A 308 -27.79 9.94 10.37
N SER A 309 -27.43 9.05 9.45
CA SER A 309 -28.13 8.81 8.18
C SER A 309 -29.46 8.06 8.35
N LYS A 310 -29.67 7.37 9.48
CA LYS A 310 -30.82 6.47 9.73
C LYS A 310 -30.96 5.30 8.73
N LEU A 311 -29.93 5.03 7.93
CA LEU A 311 -29.93 3.94 6.96
C LEU A 311 -29.82 2.58 7.65
N THR A 312 -30.49 1.57 7.07
CA THR A 312 -30.34 0.16 7.46
C THR A 312 -28.95 -0.38 7.08
N ASP A 313 -28.54 -1.50 7.69
CA ASP A 313 -27.27 -2.18 7.35
C ASP A 313 -27.14 -2.45 5.86
N PHE A 314 -28.23 -2.92 5.26
CA PHE A 314 -28.30 -3.22 3.83
C PHE A 314 -28.12 -1.98 2.96
N GLN A 315 -28.71 -0.85 3.34
CA GLN A 315 -28.54 0.42 2.63
C GLN A 315 -27.12 0.95 2.81
N MET A 316 -26.55 0.88 4.02
CA MET A 316 -25.16 1.29 4.28
C MET A 316 -24.16 0.46 3.46
N GLN A 317 -24.37 -0.85 3.34
CA GLN A 317 -23.51 -1.68 2.50
C GLN A 317 -23.61 -1.27 1.04
N LYS A 318 -24.82 -1.03 0.51
CA LYS A 318 -25.01 -0.56 -0.86
C LYS A 318 -24.31 0.78 -1.12
N VAL A 319 -24.40 1.71 -0.17
CA VAL A 319 -23.68 2.98 -0.23
C VAL A 319 -22.17 2.74 -0.32
N PHE A 320 -21.63 1.84 0.51
CA PHE A 320 -20.22 1.52 0.53
C PHE A 320 -19.75 0.83 -0.75
N ASP A 321 -20.56 -0.09 -1.32
CA ASP A 321 -20.27 -0.74 -2.60
C ASP A 321 -20.18 0.29 -3.73
N SER A 322 -21.18 1.18 -3.83
CA SER A 322 -21.27 2.22 -4.87
C SER A 322 -20.16 3.24 -4.75
N LEU A 323 -19.81 3.66 -3.53
CA LEU A 323 -18.69 4.54 -3.23
C LEU A 323 -17.36 3.90 -3.67
N SER A 324 -17.19 2.62 -3.35
CA SER A 324 -15.98 1.87 -3.69
C SER A 324 -15.80 1.76 -5.20
N PHE A 325 -16.87 1.53 -5.94
CA PHE A 325 -16.83 1.51 -7.40
C PHE A 325 -16.46 2.88 -7.99
N LEU A 326 -17.15 3.96 -7.57
CA LEU A 326 -16.94 5.30 -8.13
C LEU A 326 -15.52 5.81 -7.84
N SER A 327 -15.06 5.64 -6.62
CA SER A 327 -13.69 6.08 -6.24
C SER A 327 -12.60 5.24 -6.92
N LEU A 328 -12.81 3.92 -7.12
CA LEU A 328 -11.89 3.08 -7.88
C LEU A 328 -11.90 3.42 -9.37
N GLN A 329 -13.06 3.76 -9.93
CA GLN A 329 -13.17 4.21 -11.32
C GLN A 329 -12.29 5.43 -11.60
N ASP A 330 -12.19 6.35 -10.63
CA ASP A 330 -11.32 7.51 -10.71
C ASP A 330 -9.87 7.21 -10.24
N ASN A 331 -9.55 5.93 -9.95
CA ASN A 331 -8.27 5.46 -9.39
C ASN A 331 -7.90 6.21 -8.10
N ASN A 332 -8.88 6.53 -7.27
CA ASN A 332 -8.75 7.36 -6.10
C ASN A 332 -9.00 6.52 -4.83
N THR A 333 -7.92 6.20 -4.09
CA THR A 333 -7.97 5.46 -2.81
C THR A 333 -7.96 6.38 -1.60
N ARG A 334 -7.65 7.67 -1.84
CA ARG A 334 -7.62 8.73 -0.84
C ARG A 334 -8.23 9.97 -1.44
N PHE A 335 -9.15 10.60 -0.75
CA PHE A 335 -9.91 11.74 -1.23
C PHE A 335 -10.11 12.78 -0.12
N SER A 336 -10.16 14.05 -0.52
CA SER A 336 -10.53 15.15 0.36
C SER A 336 -11.98 15.03 0.83
N ALA A 337 -12.36 15.76 1.88
CA ALA A 337 -13.75 15.83 2.32
C ALA A 337 -14.70 16.29 1.21
N TYR A 338 -14.26 17.21 0.35
CA TYR A 338 -15.01 17.67 -0.81
C TYR A 338 -15.24 16.56 -1.84
N GLU A 339 -14.20 15.81 -2.20
CA GLU A 339 -14.32 14.68 -3.13
C GLU A 339 -15.19 13.57 -2.54
N PHE A 340 -15.06 13.31 -1.23
CA PHE A 340 -15.90 12.33 -0.53
C PHE A 340 -17.39 12.72 -0.63
N SER A 341 -17.73 13.97 -0.32
CA SER A 341 -19.09 14.49 -0.48
C SER A 341 -19.57 14.37 -1.93
N SER A 342 -18.74 14.72 -2.90
CA SER A 342 -19.07 14.59 -4.33
C SER A 342 -19.33 13.16 -4.77
N TYR A 343 -18.57 12.18 -4.25
CA TYR A 343 -18.87 10.75 -4.49
C TYR A 343 -20.20 10.37 -3.86
N LEU A 344 -20.47 10.79 -2.63
CA LEU A 344 -21.70 10.47 -1.93
C LEU A 344 -22.94 11.08 -2.57
N GLU A 345 -22.85 12.28 -3.14
CA GLU A 345 -23.94 12.86 -3.95
C GLU A 345 -24.33 11.94 -5.14
N LYS A 346 -23.31 11.35 -5.80
CA LYS A 346 -23.55 10.40 -6.89
C LYS A 346 -24.15 9.08 -6.36
N VAL A 347 -23.62 8.60 -5.24
CA VAL A 347 -24.10 7.37 -4.56
C VAL A 347 -25.54 7.51 -4.14
N ILE A 348 -25.93 8.62 -3.51
CA ILE A 348 -27.31 8.93 -3.10
C ILE A 348 -28.28 8.80 -4.29
N LYS A 349 -27.90 9.34 -5.46
CA LYS A 349 -28.69 9.22 -6.70
C LYS A 349 -28.76 7.78 -7.23
N ILE A 350 -27.62 7.06 -7.21
CA ILE A 350 -27.55 5.65 -7.66
C ILE A 350 -28.44 4.76 -6.78
N GLU A 351 -28.34 4.91 -5.46
CA GLU A 351 -29.07 4.09 -4.50
C GLU A 351 -30.49 4.62 -4.18
N ARG A 352 -30.91 5.74 -4.79
CA ARG A 352 -32.21 6.38 -4.63
C ARG A 352 -32.53 6.69 -3.17
N LEU A 353 -31.58 7.27 -2.48
CA LEU A 353 -31.72 7.71 -1.08
C LEU A 353 -32.27 9.13 -1.01
N GLU A 354 -32.66 9.57 0.20
CA GLU A 354 -33.03 10.95 0.47
C GLU A 354 -31.86 11.91 0.18
N GLU A 355 -32.18 13.11 -0.31
CA GLU A 355 -31.15 14.13 -0.60
C GLU A 355 -30.56 14.71 0.69
N ASN A 356 -29.33 15.27 0.60
CA ASN A 356 -28.58 15.93 1.70
C ASN A 356 -28.20 15.00 2.85
N LEU A 357 -27.82 13.76 2.54
CA LEU A 357 -27.31 12.79 3.52
C LEU A 357 -25.77 12.73 3.57
N GLU A 358 -25.04 13.47 2.74
CA GLU A 358 -23.59 13.35 2.52
C GLU A 358 -22.82 13.44 3.83
N ASP A 359 -23.03 14.49 4.63
CA ASP A 359 -22.33 14.71 5.90
C ASP A 359 -22.63 13.61 6.94
N PHE A 360 -23.86 13.10 6.94
CA PHE A 360 -24.26 12.00 7.80
C PHE A 360 -23.58 10.70 7.37
N LEU A 361 -23.51 10.44 6.06
CA LEU A 361 -22.87 9.27 5.49
C LEU A 361 -21.36 9.29 5.70
N ILE A 362 -20.68 10.44 5.54
CA ILE A 362 -19.27 10.61 5.87
C ILE A 362 -19.02 10.18 7.31
N THR A 363 -19.82 10.69 8.23
CA THR A 363 -19.70 10.36 9.66
C THR A 363 -19.95 8.86 9.91
N ASP A 364 -21.04 8.32 9.37
CA ASP A 364 -21.43 6.92 9.63
C ASP A 364 -20.42 5.94 9.01
N ILE A 365 -19.90 6.22 7.81
CA ILE A 365 -18.89 5.37 7.15
C ILE A 365 -17.57 5.43 7.92
N SER A 366 -17.08 6.63 8.25
CA SER A 366 -15.76 6.76 8.88
C SER A 366 -15.75 6.33 10.35
N ASP A 367 -16.77 6.68 11.12
CA ASP A 367 -16.79 6.45 12.57
C ASP A 367 -17.31 5.05 12.93
N ILE A 368 -18.21 4.48 12.11
CA ILE A 368 -18.83 3.19 12.43
C ILE A 368 -18.08 2.03 11.77
N THR A 369 -17.79 2.11 10.47
CA THR A 369 -17.14 0.97 9.79
C THR A 369 -15.65 0.92 10.01
N ALA A 370 -14.99 2.04 10.23
CA ALA A 370 -13.53 2.17 10.25
C ALA A 370 -12.83 1.57 9.00
N LEU A 371 -13.56 1.36 7.91
CA LEU A 371 -13.03 0.87 6.63
C LEU A 371 -12.55 2.01 5.73
N ILE A 372 -13.12 3.20 5.94
CA ILE A 372 -12.58 4.48 5.49
C ILE A 372 -12.31 5.30 6.73
N VAL A 373 -11.11 5.82 6.86
CA VAL A 373 -10.68 6.58 8.04
C VAL A 373 -10.21 7.96 7.63
N LYS A 374 -10.34 8.91 8.55
CA LYS A 374 -9.72 10.22 8.38
C LYS A 374 -8.21 10.05 8.39
N ASP A 375 -7.55 10.52 7.34
CA ASP A 375 -6.14 10.25 7.05
C ASP A 375 -5.44 11.56 6.64
N GLY A 376 -5.20 12.42 7.62
CA GLY A 376 -4.65 13.75 7.43
C GLY A 376 -5.57 14.86 7.90
N TYR A 377 -5.28 16.07 7.44
CA TYR A 377 -5.99 17.28 7.89
C TYR A 377 -7.46 17.26 7.45
N ASP A 378 -7.72 16.96 6.18
CA ASP A 378 -9.06 17.00 5.60
C ASP A 378 -9.31 15.90 4.57
N ASP A 379 -8.51 14.82 4.65
CA ASP A 379 -8.56 13.70 3.72
C ASP A 379 -9.12 12.46 4.42
N TYR A 380 -9.66 11.56 3.60
CA TYR A 380 -10.14 10.24 3.96
C TYR A 380 -9.47 9.19 3.09
N SER A 381 -9.20 8.00 3.62
CA SER A 381 -8.63 6.92 2.85
C SER A 381 -9.23 5.57 3.25
N TYR A 382 -9.31 4.66 2.28
CA TYR A 382 -9.56 3.25 2.60
C TYR A 382 -8.44 2.70 3.48
N THR A 383 -8.81 1.98 4.55
CA THR A 383 -7.84 1.33 5.45
C THR A 383 -6.96 0.33 4.70
N HIS A 384 -7.47 -0.25 3.62
CA HIS A 384 -6.70 -1.05 2.67
C HIS A 384 -7.34 -0.99 1.27
N LYS A 385 -6.50 -0.92 0.21
CA LYS A 385 -6.96 -0.83 -1.18
C LYS A 385 -7.83 -2.03 -1.59
N SER A 386 -7.51 -3.23 -1.13
CA SER A 386 -8.27 -4.43 -1.45
C SER A 386 -9.72 -4.42 -0.93
N ILE A 387 -10.01 -3.63 0.12
CA ILE A 387 -11.38 -3.40 0.59
C ILE A 387 -12.17 -2.65 -0.50
N GLN A 388 -11.61 -1.55 -1.02
CA GLN A 388 -12.20 -0.82 -2.13
C GLN A 388 -12.43 -1.73 -3.35
N GLU A 389 -11.43 -2.51 -3.72
CA GLU A 389 -11.45 -3.39 -4.89
C GLU A 389 -12.52 -4.49 -4.78
N TYR A 390 -12.67 -5.08 -3.58
CA TYR A 390 -13.70 -6.07 -3.31
C TYR A 390 -15.11 -5.47 -3.39
N PHE A 391 -15.39 -4.38 -2.67
CA PHE A 391 -16.73 -3.79 -2.67
C PHE A 391 -17.08 -3.16 -4.02
N ALA A 392 -16.11 -2.70 -4.80
CA ALA A 392 -16.33 -2.34 -6.19
C ALA A 392 -16.78 -3.54 -7.05
N ALA A 393 -16.18 -4.74 -6.84
CA ALA A 393 -16.63 -5.96 -7.50
C ALA A 393 -18.06 -6.35 -7.08
N VAL A 394 -18.41 -6.21 -5.80
CA VAL A 394 -19.79 -6.43 -5.31
C VAL A 394 -20.76 -5.47 -6.00
N PHE A 395 -20.40 -4.19 -6.16
CA PHE A 395 -21.23 -3.24 -6.91
C PHE A 395 -21.45 -3.68 -8.35
N ILE A 396 -20.38 -4.09 -9.06
CA ILE A 396 -20.46 -4.56 -10.45
C ILE A 396 -21.39 -5.78 -10.53
N ASN A 397 -21.27 -6.73 -9.58
CA ASN A 397 -22.13 -7.92 -9.57
C ASN A 397 -23.63 -7.59 -9.46
N ARG A 398 -24.03 -6.50 -8.81
CA ARG A 398 -25.46 -6.11 -8.72
C ARG A 398 -25.93 -5.20 -9.84
N LEU A 399 -25.10 -4.86 -10.81
CA LEU A 399 -25.51 -4.11 -12.00
C LEU A 399 -26.42 -4.95 -12.91
N PRO A 400 -27.32 -4.32 -13.67
CA PRO A 400 -28.05 -4.99 -14.75
C PRO A 400 -27.09 -5.62 -15.76
N GLU A 401 -27.49 -6.74 -16.39
CA GLU A 401 -26.63 -7.53 -17.28
C GLU A 401 -26.03 -6.69 -18.42
N GLU A 402 -26.81 -5.77 -19.01
CA GLU A 402 -26.31 -4.85 -20.03
C GLU A 402 -25.13 -3.98 -19.55
N LYS A 403 -25.20 -3.50 -18.29
CA LYS A 403 -24.14 -2.67 -17.71
C LYS A 403 -22.91 -3.51 -17.35
N LYS A 404 -23.12 -4.75 -16.88
CA LYS A 404 -22.02 -5.71 -16.64
C LYS A 404 -21.28 -6.01 -17.93
N SER A 405 -22.02 -6.36 -18.99
CA SER A 405 -21.45 -6.61 -20.33
C SER A 405 -20.63 -5.42 -20.82
N ALA A 406 -21.17 -4.21 -20.73
CA ALA A 406 -20.45 -2.99 -21.12
C ALA A 406 -19.19 -2.74 -20.29
N PHE A 407 -19.21 -3.03 -18.98
CA PHE A 407 -18.03 -2.95 -18.11
C PHE A 407 -16.95 -3.94 -18.55
N TYR A 408 -17.29 -5.20 -18.74
CA TYR A 408 -16.34 -6.22 -19.16
C TYR A 408 -15.81 -5.96 -20.58
N ASP A 409 -16.64 -5.51 -21.50
CA ASP A 409 -16.23 -5.11 -22.86
C ASP A 409 -15.23 -3.95 -22.84
N MET A 410 -15.42 -3.00 -21.95
CA MET A 410 -14.46 -1.91 -21.75
C MET A 410 -13.09 -2.46 -21.35
N ILE A 411 -13.04 -3.39 -20.39
CA ILE A 411 -11.79 -4.01 -19.93
C ILE A 411 -11.11 -4.80 -21.04
N VAL A 412 -11.88 -5.62 -21.77
CA VAL A 412 -11.37 -6.43 -22.91
C VAL A 412 -10.80 -5.55 -24.03
N ASN A 413 -11.36 -4.35 -24.23
CA ASN A 413 -10.99 -3.48 -25.33
C ASN A 413 -9.96 -2.41 -24.99
N LYS A 414 -9.79 -2.06 -23.71
CA LYS A 414 -8.87 -1.01 -23.25
C LYS A 414 -7.88 -1.59 -22.24
N GLN A 415 -6.71 -1.93 -22.70
CA GLN A 415 -5.66 -2.59 -21.90
C GLN A 415 -5.26 -1.78 -20.63
N TYR A 416 -5.23 -0.45 -20.68
CA TYR A 416 -4.91 0.39 -19.53
C TYR A 416 -5.97 0.32 -18.42
N GLU A 417 -7.22 0.00 -18.74
CA GLU A 417 -8.28 -0.20 -17.74
C GLU A 417 -8.04 -1.49 -16.94
N PHE A 418 -7.44 -2.50 -17.57
CA PHE A 418 -7.17 -3.77 -16.90
C PHE A 418 -6.33 -3.61 -15.63
N THR A 419 -5.24 -2.85 -15.69
CA THR A 419 -4.33 -2.65 -14.54
C THR A 419 -5.08 -2.04 -13.33
N LYS A 420 -5.99 -1.12 -13.61
CA LYS A 420 -6.83 -0.50 -12.58
C LYS A 420 -7.79 -1.50 -11.91
N TRP A 421 -8.42 -2.37 -12.70
CA TRP A 421 -9.46 -3.29 -12.25
C TRP A 421 -8.98 -4.71 -11.96
N GLN A 422 -7.68 -4.99 -12.09
CA GLN A 422 -7.09 -6.32 -12.00
C GLN A 422 -7.52 -7.10 -10.74
N ASN A 423 -7.42 -6.49 -9.58
CA ASN A 423 -7.78 -7.15 -8.32
C ASN A 423 -9.31 -7.30 -8.18
N SER A 424 -10.09 -6.32 -8.66
CA SER A 424 -11.54 -6.45 -8.70
C SER A 424 -12.00 -7.55 -9.64
N LEU A 425 -11.30 -7.78 -10.76
CA LEU A 425 -11.56 -8.90 -11.67
C LEU A 425 -11.30 -10.26 -10.98
N ALA A 426 -10.25 -10.36 -10.16
CA ALA A 426 -10.01 -11.57 -9.36
C ALA A 426 -11.15 -11.84 -8.35
N PHE A 427 -11.76 -10.82 -7.78
CA PHE A 427 -12.95 -10.98 -6.96
C PHE A 427 -14.19 -11.34 -7.79
N LEU A 428 -14.36 -10.73 -8.96
CA LEU A 428 -15.49 -10.99 -9.87
C LEU A 428 -15.51 -12.44 -10.40
N GLU A 429 -14.34 -13.08 -10.51
CA GLU A 429 -14.24 -14.51 -10.82
C GLU A 429 -15.05 -15.37 -9.83
N THR A 430 -15.15 -14.96 -8.57
CA THR A 430 -15.93 -15.67 -7.54
C THR A 430 -17.34 -15.09 -7.39
N VAL A 431 -17.47 -13.76 -7.38
CA VAL A 431 -18.72 -13.06 -7.01
C VAL A 431 -19.70 -13.02 -8.18
N ASP A 432 -19.22 -12.99 -9.42
CA ASP A 432 -20.01 -12.87 -10.66
C ASP A 432 -19.53 -13.87 -11.73
N HIS A 433 -19.21 -15.10 -11.30
CA HIS A 433 -18.51 -16.11 -12.07
C HIS A 433 -19.05 -16.30 -13.50
N ARG A 434 -20.37 -16.49 -13.65
CA ARG A 434 -21.02 -16.68 -14.95
C ARG A 434 -20.74 -15.53 -15.92
N ASN A 435 -20.98 -14.28 -15.48
CA ASN A 435 -20.78 -13.12 -16.35
C ASN A 435 -19.29 -12.80 -16.55
N TYR A 436 -18.45 -13.09 -15.55
CA TYR A 436 -17.00 -13.02 -15.68
C TYR A 436 -16.49 -13.96 -16.80
N LEU A 437 -16.95 -15.22 -16.84
CA LEU A 437 -16.63 -16.14 -17.94
C LEU A 437 -17.18 -15.63 -19.27
N LYS A 438 -18.48 -15.31 -19.32
CA LYS A 438 -19.22 -14.97 -20.54
C LYS A 438 -18.71 -13.69 -21.22
N TYR A 439 -18.50 -12.63 -20.44
CA TYR A 439 -18.23 -11.30 -20.99
C TYR A 439 -16.77 -10.87 -20.87
N PHE A 440 -15.98 -11.50 -19.99
CA PHE A 440 -14.57 -11.13 -19.81
C PHE A 440 -13.61 -12.25 -20.23
N LEU A 441 -13.53 -13.36 -19.49
CA LEU A 441 -12.42 -14.31 -19.62
C LEU A 441 -12.38 -14.99 -20.99
N ILE A 442 -13.51 -15.52 -21.48
CA ILE A 442 -13.60 -16.17 -22.77
C ILE A 442 -13.35 -15.17 -23.93
N PRO A 443 -14.04 -14.00 -23.99
CA PRO A 443 -13.75 -13.00 -25.01
C PRO A 443 -12.32 -12.49 -24.99
N PHE A 444 -11.76 -12.25 -23.79
CA PHE A 444 -10.38 -11.82 -23.63
C PHE A 444 -9.38 -12.84 -24.17
N LYS A 445 -9.53 -14.13 -23.81
CA LYS A 445 -8.71 -15.22 -24.35
C LYS A 445 -8.81 -15.32 -25.86
N LYS A 446 -10.02 -15.28 -26.40
CA LYS A 446 -10.26 -15.32 -27.85
C LYS A 446 -9.59 -14.16 -28.58
N LYS A 447 -9.74 -12.95 -28.05
CA LYS A 447 -9.14 -11.75 -28.63
C LYS A 447 -7.61 -11.78 -28.56
N LEU A 448 -7.04 -12.09 -27.39
CA LEU A 448 -5.60 -12.14 -27.18
C LEU A 448 -4.92 -13.13 -28.14
N LEU A 449 -5.53 -14.26 -28.37
CA LEU A 449 -4.95 -15.34 -29.14
C LEU A 449 -5.38 -15.29 -30.61
N SER A 450 -6.20 -14.32 -30.99
CA SER A 450 -6.80 -14.26 -32.35
C SER A 450 -7.37 -15.62 -32.76
N LEU A 451 -8.03 -16.30 -31.82
CA LEU A 451 -8.64 -17.61 -32.02
C LEU A 451 -9.85 -17.44 -32.97
N THR A 452 -9.58 -17.56 -34.26
CA THR A 452 -10.59 -17.63 -35.32
C THR A 452 -10.91 -19.10 -35.62
N GLU A 453 -11.96 -19.35 -36.39
CA GLU A 453 -12.32 -20.68 -36.89
C GLU A 453 -11.19 -21.36 -37.66
N LYS A 454 -10.22 -20.59 -38.18
CA LYS A 454 -8.99 -21.12 -38.79
C LYS A 454 -8.05 -21.62 -37.72
N ASN A 455 -7.75 -22.90 -37.74
CA ASN A 455 -6.89 -23.62 -36.79
C ASN A 455 -5.43 -23.10 -36.78
N LEU A 456 -5.18 -21.96 -36.17
CA LEU A 456 -3.82 -21.51 -35.86
C LEU A 456 -3.24 -22.39 -34.74
N VAL A 457 -2.27 -23.23 -35.11
CA VAL A 457 -1.58 -24.13 -34.17
C VAL A 457 -0.40 -23.41 -33.48
N LYS A 458 0.14 -22.38 -34.11
CA LYS A 458 1.33 -21.65 -33.62
C LYS A 458 1.03 -20.20 -33.35
N MET A 459 1.65 -19.67 -32.31
CA MET A 459 1.54 -18.25 -31.94
C MET A 459 2.35 -17.38 -32.90
N THR A 460 1.81 -16.22 -33.25
CA THR A 460 2.52 -15.19 -34.00
C THR A 460 3.41 -14.36 -33.06
N TYR A 461 4.36 -13.61 -33.63
CA TYR A 461 5.17 -12.65 -32.89
C TYR A 461 4.30 -11.67 -32.09
N ALA A 462 3.26 -11.09 -32.70
CA ALA A 462 2.37 -10.15 -32.03
C ALA A 462 1.66 -10.77 -30.82
N GLN A 463 1.23 -12.03 -30.92
CA GLN A 463 0.61 -12.77 -29.81
C GLN A 463 1.60 -13.02 -28.67
N VAL A 464 2.85 -13.36 -28.99
CA VAL A 464 3.91 -13.54 -27.98
C VAL A 464 4.23 -12.22 -27.30
N MET A 465 4.32 -11.12 -28.04
CA MET A 465 4.55 -9.80 -27.46
C MET A 465 3.39 -9.33 -26.57
N GLN A 466 2.14 -9.63 -26.95
CA GLN A 466 0.99 -9.39 -26.08
C GLN A 466 1.03 -10.19 -24.77
N LEU A 467 1.60 -11.39 -24.78
CA LEU A 467 1.79 -12.21 -23.58
C LEU A 467 2.93 -11.70 -22.70
N LEU A 468 4.02 -11.23 -23.29
CA LEU A 468 5.20 -10.76 -22.58
C LEU A 468 5.03 -9.32 -22.06
N GLY A 469 4.27 -8.50 -22.79
CA GLY A 469 4.11 -7.07 -22.54
C GLY A 469 5.08 -6.20 -23.34
N GLU A 470 4.59 -5.07 -23.83
CA GLU A 470 5.38 -4.14 -24.65
C GLU A 470 6.55 -3.52 -23.87
N ASP A 471 6.36 -3.33 -22.55
CA ASP A 471 7.38 -2.78 -21.64
C ASP A 471 8.31 -3.84 -21.06
N SER A 472 8.27 -5.08 -21.55
CA SER A 472 9.15 -6.13 -21.06
C SER A 472 10.60 -5.84 -21.38
N ARG A 473 11.49 -6.08 -20.42
CA ARG A 473 12.92 -5.76 -20.51
C ARG A 473 13.78 -6.94 -20.11
N PHE A 474 14.97 -7.03 -20.72
CA PHE A 474 16.01 -7.97 -20.33
C PHE A 474 17.15 -7.27 -19.62
N LEU A 475 17.60 -7.83 -18.52
CA LEU A 475 18.85 -7.45 -17.88
C LEU A 475 19.98 -8.21 -18.56
N VAL A 476 20.90 -7.48 -19.21
CA VAL A 476 21.96 -8.03 -20.05
C VAL A 476 23.29 -7.44 -19.58
N THR A 477 24.31 -8.28 -19.47
CA THR A 477 25.68 -7.85 -19.19
C THR A 477 26.31 -7.16 -20.40
N GLU A 478 27.43 -6.45 -20.21
CA GLU A 478 28.20 -5.82 -21.30
C GLU A 478 28.64 -6.85 -22.36
N ASP A 479 28.86 -8.10 -21.99
CA ASP A 479 29.21 -9.20 -22.90
C ASP A 479 27.97 -9.96 -23.44
N GLY A 480 26.77 -9.38 -23.31
CA GLY A 480 25.53 -9.87 -23.92
C GLY A 480 24.87 -11.07 -23.24
N VAL A 481 25.25 -11.40 -22.00
CA VAL A 481 24.60 -12.48 -21.25
C VAL A 481 23.32 -11.98 -20.61
N VAL A 482 22.20 -12.66 -20.88
CA VAL A 482 20.91 -12.36 -20.23
C VAL A 482 20.93 -12.89 -18.81
N LYS A 483 20.88 -12.01 -17.80
CA LYS A 483 20.82 -12.35 -16.38
C LYS A 483 19.40 -12.60 -15.89
N SER A 484 18.46 -11.74 -16.30
CA SER A 484 17.06 -11.83 -15.87
C SER A 484 16.11 -11.16 -16.86
N PHE A 485 14.81 -11.42 -16.67
CA PHE A 485 13.73 -10.88 -17.47
C PHE A 485 12.73 -10.17 -16.57
N TYR A 486 12.39 -8.94 -16.91
CA TYR A 486 11.37 -8.15 -16.24
C TYR A 486 10.13 -8.05 -17.12
N TRP A 487 8.99 -8.43 -16.56
CA TRP A 487 7.71 -8.39 -17.24
C TRP A 487 7.23 -6.96 -17.44
N GLY A 488 6.69 -6.70 -18.61
CA GLY A 488 5.85 -5.53 -18.81
C GLY A 488 4.47 -5.74 -18.17
N ASP A 489 3.85 -4.64 -17.75
CA ASP A 489 2.51 -4.64 -17.18
C ASP A 489 1.47 -4.93 -18.28
N THR A 490 1.12 -6.19 -18.46
CA THR A 490 0.02 -6.58 -19.34
C THR A 490 -0.99 -7.45 -18.62
N ALA A 491 -2.24 -7.32 -19.03
CA ALA A 491 -3.32 -8.20 -18.63
C ALA A 491 -2.97 -9.69 -18.83
N ALA A 492 -2.26 -9.99 -19.93
CA ALA A 492 -1.86 -11.34 -20.28
C ALA A 492 -0.84 -11.92 -19.31
N SER A 493 0.14 -11.14 -18.85
CA SER A 493 1.19 -11.63 -17.93
C SER A 493 0.63 -12.05 -16.58
N VAL A 494 -0.42 -11.41 -16.12
CA VAL A 494 -1.07 -11.72 -14.84
C VAL A 494 -1.99 -12.92 -14.93
N LEU A 495 -2.86 -12.95 -15.95
CA LEU A 495 -3.84 -14.03 -16.14
C LEU A 495 -3.21 -15.35 -16.61
N TYR A 496 -2.01 -15.29 -17.23
CA TYR A 496 -1.36 -16.45 -17.84
C TYR A 496 0.07 -16.66 -17.35
N LYS A 497 0.33 -16.50 -16.08
CA LYS A 497 1.67 -16.63 -15.51
C LYS A 497 2.40 -17.91 -15.95
N SER A 498 1.73 -19.06 -15.94
CA SER A 498 2.34 -20.33 -16.40
C SER A 498 2.73 -20.32 -17.88
N TYR A 499 1.99 -19.59 -18.71
CA TYR A 499 2.28 -19.47 -20.13
C TYR A 499 3.29 -18.38 -20.43
N SER A 500 3.27 -17.33 -19.63
CA SER A 500 4.28 -16.29 -19.69
C SER A 500 5.64 -16.82 -19.24
N ASP A 501 5.73 -17.69 -18.23
CA ASP A 501 6.95 -18.38 -17.84
C ASP A 501 7.48 -19.30 -18.96
N PHE A 502 6.59 -19.98 -19.67
CA PHE A 502 6.96 -20.73 -20.86
C PHE A 502 7.48 -19.83 -21.98
N ALA A 503 6.78 -18.74 -22.30
CA ALA A 503 7.20 -17.77 -23.30
C ALA A 503 8.55 -17.12 -22.94
N LYS A 504 8.74 -16.76 -21.66
CA LYS A 504 10.01 -16.26 -21.10
C LYS A 504 11.16 -17.24 -21.35
N SER A 505 11.01 -18.50 -20.96
CA SER A 505 12.04 -19.53 -21.15
C SER A 505 12.40 -19.71 -22.62
N LYS A 506 11.44 -19.61 -23.54
CA LYS A 506 11.70 -19.69 -24.98
C LYS A 506 12.41 -18.45 -25.51
N MET A 507 12.04 -17.27 -25.05
CA MET A 507 12.69 -16.00 -25.43
C MET A 507 14.13 -15.94 -24.89
N GLU A 508 14.37 -16.37 -23.66
CA GLU A 508 15.73 -16.46 -23.09
C GLU A 508 16.65 -17.37 -23.93
N LYS A 509 16.13 -18.51 -24.39
CA LYS A 509 16.87 -19.40 -25.31
C LYS A 509 17.19 -18.72 -26.63
N TYR A 510 16.24 -17.98 -27.20
CA TYR A 510 16.47 -17.24 -28.43
C TYR A 510 17.51 -16.15 -28.26
N LEU A 511 17.44 -15.37 -27.18
CA LEU A 511 18.39 -14.29 -26.87
C LEU A 511 19.80 -14.85 -26.59
N THR A 512 19.89 -16.01 -25.95
CA THR A 512 21.17 -16.70 -25.79
C THR A 512 21.75 -17.11 -27.15
N PHE A 513 20.92 -17.52 -28.09
CA PHE A 513 21.36 -17.85 -29.45
C PHE A 513 21.88 -16.64 -30.24
N ILE A 514 21.30 -15.45 -30.06
CA ILE A 514 21.71 -14.20 -30.73
C ILE A 514 22.67 -13.35 -29.88
N ARG A 515 23.32 -13.93 -28.88
CA ARG A 515 24.19 -13.23 -27.92
C ARG A 515 25.23 -12.31 -28.56
N SER A 516 25.90 -12.78 -29.62
CA SER A 516 26.92 -11.97 -30.32
C SER A 516 26.35 -10.69 -30.91
N GLU A 517 25.12 -10.73 -31.41
CA GLU A 517 24.44 -9.58 -32.02
C GLU A 517 23.91 -8.60 -30.96
N ILE A 518 23.57 -9.10 -29.76
CA ILE A 518 23.24 -8.24 -28.63
C ILE A 518 24.46 -7.43 -28.20
N CYS A 519 25.65 -8.05 -28.17
CA CYS A 519 26.90 -7.36 -27.90
C CYS A 519 27.18 -6.25 -28.93
N ASP A 520 26.94 -6.53 -30.22
CA ASP A 520 27.08 -5.53 -31.28
C ASP A 520 26.10 -4.37 -31.09
N VAL A 521 24.85 -4.65 -30.71
CA VAL A 521 23.83 -3.61 -30.43
C VAL A 521 24.26 -2.74 -29.23
N ILE A 522 24.80 -3.33 -28.17
CA ILE A 522 25.27 -2.60 -26.98
C ILE A 522 26.49 -1.74 -27.32
N SER A 523 27.39 -2.21 -28.19
CA SER A 523 28.65 -1.52 -28.49
C SER A 523 28.54 -0.41 -29.54
N PHE A 524 27.52 -0.40 -30.41
CA PHE A 524 27.48 0.46 -31.61
C PHE A 524 26.45 1.60 -31.58
N SER A 525 25.64 1.77 -30.53
CA SER A 525 24.57 2.76 -30.63
C SER A 525 24.92 4.07 -29.92
N ASP A 526 25.41 5.04 -30.68
CA ASP A 526 25.47 6.47 -30.33
C ASP A 526 24.10 7.16 -30.28
N THR A 527 23.01 6.43 -30.55
CA THR A 527 21.66 7.01 -30.75
C THR A 527 20.65 6.70 -29.67
N TYR A 528 20.97 5.86 -28.70
CA TYR A 528 20.10 5.54 -27.59
C TYR A 528 20.70 6.06 -26.28
N ASP A 529 19.86 6.64 -25.41
CA ASP A 529 20.26 7.15 -24.11
C ASP A 529 20.52 5.97 -23.15
N TYR A 530 21.69 5.34 -23.30
CA TYR A 530 22.13 4.18 -22.50
C TYR A 530 22.33 4.50 -21.04
N ASP A 531 22.61 5.76 -20.69
CA ASP A 531 22.78 6.16 -19.31
C ASP A 531 21.51 5.95 -18.48
N ASN A 532 20.35 6.02 -19.12
CA ASN A 532 19.07 5.70 -18.49
C ASN A 532 18.73 4.20 -18.44
N CYS A 533 19.44 3.37 -19.18
CA CYS A 533 19.26 1.91 -19.22
C CYS A 533 20.33 1.14 -18.45
N ARG A 534 21.37 1.80 -18.00
CA ARG A 534 22.47 1.18 -17.25
C ARG A 534 22.11 1.08 -15.78
N THR A 535 22.29 -0.12 -15.20
CA THR A 535 22.10 -0.35 -13.76
C THR A 535 23.35 0.06 -12.98
N ASP A 536 23.23 0.21 -11.66
CA ASP A 536 24.36 0.54 -10.77
C ASP A 536 25.48 -0.50 -10.82
N ASP A 537 25.17 -1.74 -11.21
CA ASP A 537 26.11 -2.85 -11.39
C ASP A 537 26.79 -2.87 -12.77
N GLY A 538 26.47 -1.91 -13.66
CA GLY A 538 27.03 -1.80 -15.00
C GLY A 538 26.33 -2.65 -16.06
N ASP A 539 25.27 -3.36 -15.73
CA ASP A 539 24.43 -4.12 -16.68
C ASP A 539 23.45 -3.21 -17.42
N PHE A 540 22.87 -3.70 -18.51
CA PHE A 540 21.90 -2.96 -19.32
C PHE A 540 20.49 -3.54 -19.20
N LEU A 541 19.50 -2.69 -18.95
CA LEU A 541 18.08 -3.04 -18.94
C LEU A 541 17.45 -2.68 -20.29
N LEU A 542 17.48 -3.62 -21.23
CA LEU A 542 17.08 -3.38 -22.62
C LEU A 542 15.63 -3.78 -22.90
N PRO A 543 14.82 -2.89 -23.51
CA PRO A 543 13.48 -3.24 -23.97
C PRO A 543 13.53 -4.34 -25.04
N ILE A 544 12.58 -5.27 -24.97
CA ILE A 544 12.50 -6.38 -25.95
C ILE A 544 12.35 -5.88 -27.38
N ASP A 545 11.53 -4.87 -27.58
CA ASP A 545 11.28 -4.23 -28.88
C ASP A 545 12.55 -3.61 -29.47
N TYR A 546 13.38 -3.01 -28.63
CA TYR A 546 14.64 -2.44 -29.05
C TYR A 546 15.61 -3.51 -29.55
N LEU A 547 15.78 -4.61 -28.78
CA LEU A 547 16.62 -5.73 -29.18
C LEU A 547 16.16 -6.34 -30.50
N ILE A 548 14.84 -6.51 -30.69
CA ILE A 548 14.29 -7.10 -31.90
C ILE A 548 14.46 -6.19 -33.12
N LYS A 549 14.27 -4.88 -32.98
CA LYS A 549 14.38 -3.91 -34.08
C LYS A 549 15.82 -3.70 -34.57
N HIS A 550 16.80 -3.84 -33.67
CA HIS A 550 18.20 -3.53 -33.97
C HIS A 550 19.06 -4.78 -34.20
N THR A 551 18.49 -5.98 -34.07
CA THR A 551 19.15 -7.21 -34.53
C THR A 551 18.76 -7.53 -35.96
N SER A 552 19.67 -8.03 -36.78
CA SER A 552 19.41 -8.43 -38.18
C SER A 552 18.45 -9.62 -38.32
N HIS A 553 17.79 -10.04 -37.24
CA HIS A 553 17.10 -11.32 -37.11
C HIS A 553 15.58 -11.24 -36.97
N GLN A 554 14.92 -10.14 -37.33
CA GLN A 554 13.46 -10.04 -37.27
C GLN A 554 12.75 -11.22 -37.98
N ILE A 555 13.31 -11.66 -39.13
CA ILE A 555 12.80 -12.81 -39.86
C ILE A 555 13.09 -14.15 -39.15
N LYS A 556 14.27 -14.28 -38.53
CA LYS A 556 14.62 -15.49 -37.77
C LYS A 556 13.81 -15.59 -36.47
N LEU A 557 13.51 -14.47 -35.81
CA LEU A 557 12.63 -14.45 -34.65
C LEU A 557 11.21 -14.91 -35.01
N SER A 558 10.63 -14.40 -36.08
CA SER A 558 9.31 -14.82 -36.55
C SER A 558 9.27 -16.32 -36.85
N SER A 559 10.32 -16.86 -37.48
CA SER A 559 10.47 -18.30 -37.75
C SER A 559 10.61 -19.12 -36.46
N PHE A 560 11.43 -18.63 -35.51
CA PHE A 560 11.61 -19.25 -34.20
C PHE A 560 10.29 -19.30 -33.41
N ILE A 561 9.59 -18.16 -33.32
CA ILE A 561 8.28 -18.07 -32.65
C ILE A 561 7.29 -19.03 -33.27
N SER A 562 7.20 -19.05 -34.60
CA SER A 562 6.32 -19.96 -35.35
C SER A 562 6.60 -21.44 -35.06
N LYS A 563 7.86 -21.80 -34.80
CA LYS A 563 8.28 -23.17 -34.51
C LYS A 563 8.10 -23.58 -33.04
N GLU A 564 8.41 -22.67 -32.12
CA GLU A 564 8.51 -22.99 -30.70
C GLU A 564 7.23 -22.74 -29.91
N PHE A 565 6.34 -21.84 -30.38
CA PHE A 565 5.10 -21.48 -29.69
C PHE A 565 3.87 -22.14 -30.33
N ASN A 566 3.00 -22.72 -29.52
CA ASN A 566 1.84 -23.47 -29.94
C ASN A 566 0.55 -22.98 -29.25
N ASN A 567 -0.49 -22.72 -30.05
CA ASN A 567 -1.80 -22.26 -29.58
C ASN A 567 -2.72 -23.38 -29.06
N SER A 568 -2.36 -24.66 -29.22
CA SER A 568 -3.27 -25.79 -28.93
C SER A 568 -3.69 -25.83 -27.44
N LYS A 569 -2.80 -25.44 -26.53
CA LYS A 569 -3.11 -25.37 -25.11
C LYS A 569 -4.20 -24.33 -24.83
N PHE A 570 -4.04 -23.11 -25.35
CA PHE A 570 -5.03 -22.04 -25.17
C PHE A 570 -6.39 -22.36 -25.78
N LYS A 571 -6.41 -23.00 -26.95
CA LYS A 571 -7.66 -23.46 -27.55
C LYS A 571 -8.39 -24.44 -26.64
N ARG A 572 -7.66 -25.38 -26.02
CA ARG A 572 -8.24 -26.33 -25.11
C ARG A 572 -8.84 -25.62 -23.89
N GLU A 573 -8.09 -24.68 -23.30
CA GLU A 573 -8.58 -23.90 -22.16
C GLU A 573 -9.85 -23.10 -22.52
N VAL A 574 -9.92 -22.51 -23.72
CA VAL A 574 -11.15 -21.80 -24.14
C VAL A 574 -12.32 -22.75 -24.27
N ILE A 575 -12.12 -23.95 -24.86
CA ILE A 575 -13.16 -24.97 -24.99
C ILE A 575 -13.62 -25.46 -23.61
N GLU A 576 -12.70 -25.66 -22.68
CA GLU A 576 -13.01 -26.05 -21.30
C GLU A 576 -13.88 -24.98 -20.60
N LEU A 577 -13.53 -23.70 -20.74
CA LEU A 577 -14.30 -22.59 -20.17
C LEU A 577 -15.69 -22.42 -20.85
N GLU A 578 -15.78 -22.62 -22.15
CA GLU A 578 -17.07 -22.61 -22.87
C GLU A 578 -17.95 -23.77 -22.39
N THR A 579 -17.37 -24.96 -22.20
CA THR A 579 -18.09 -26.10 -21.65
C THR A 579 -18.56 -25.85 -20.23
N GLU A 580 -17.74 -25.23 -19.39
CA GLU A 580 -18.10 -24.83 -18.03
C GLU A 580 -19.27 -23.84 -18.04
N LEU A 581 -19.21 -22.81 -18.90
CA LEU A 581 -20.30 -21.83 -19.05
C LEU A 581 -21.60 -22.49 -19.51
N ASP A 582 -21.55 -23.39 -20.52
CA ASP A 582 -22.70 -24.13 -21.02
C ASP A 582 -23.34 -25.01 -19.92
N LEU A 583 -22.52 -25.64 -19.06
CA LEU A 583 -23.01 -26.40 -17.92
C LEU A 583 -23.72 -25.50 -16.90
N VAL A 584 -23.17 -24.35 -16.58
CA VAL A 584 -23.79 -23.37 -15.65
C VAL A 584 -25.15 -22.91 -16.22
N ASP A 585 -25.21 -22.60 -17.51
CA ASP A 585 -26.45 -22.17 -18.19
C ASP A 585 -27.48 -23.30 -18.23
N THR A 586 -27.07 -24.53 -18.59
CA THR A 586 -27.96 -25.70 -18.62
C THR A 586 -28.58 -26.01 -17.26
N TYR A 587 -27.76 -26.04 -16.18
CA TYR A 587 -28.30 -26.25 -14.83
C TYR A 587 -29.26 -25.14 -14.40
N THR A 588 -28.99 -23.90 -14.80
CA THR A 588 -29.89 -22.77 -14.49
C THR A 588 -31.24 -22.94 -15.19
N ASP A 589 -31.23 -23.31 -16.48
CA ASP A 589 -32.44 -23.54 -17.27
C ASP A 589 -33.26 -24.75 -16.81
N GLU A 590 -32.57 -25.83 -16.35
CA GLU A 590 -33.24 -27.01 -15.78
C GLU A 590 -33.93 -26.71 -14.43
N ILE A 591 -33.31 -25.87 -13.58
CA ILE A 591 -33.83 -25.55 -12.25
C ILE A 591 -34.87 -24.42 -12.30
N LEU A 592 -34.69 -23.48 -13.22
CA LEU A 592 -35.53 -22.29 -13.38
C LEU A 592 -36.16 -22.24 -14.80
N PRO A 593 -37.17 -23.08 -15.08
CA PRO A 593 -37.77 -23.21 -16.42
C PRO A 593 -38.77 -22.10 -16.77
N PHE A 594 -38.42 -20.83 -16.52
CA PHE A 594 -39.27 -19.67 -16.86
C PHE A 594 -38.55 -18.62 -17.68
#